data_1ae726751f8608ff90c4f5a5e7ec8522
#
_entry.id   1ae726751f8608ff90c4f5a5e7ec8522
#
_cell.length_a   1.000
_cell.length_b   1.000
_cell.length_c   1.000
_cell.angle_alpha   90.00
_cell.angle_beta   90.00
_cell.angle_gamma   90.00
#
_symmetry.space_group_name_H-M   'P 1'
#
loop_
_entity.id
_entity.type
_entity.pdbx_description
1 polymer ?
#
loop_
_entity_poly.entity_id
_entity_poly.type
_entity_poly.pdbx_seq_one_letter_code
_entity_poly.pdbx_strand_id
1 'polypeptide(L)'
;IGVGGHGGDGGTGGTGGAVSLARAGTAGGAGGGPAGGIGGAGGVGGAGGAAGAVTTITHASFNDPHGVAVNPGGNVYVTNFGSGTVSVINPATNTVTGSPITIGNGPSGVAVSPVTGLVFVTNFDSNTVSVIDPTTNTVTGSPITVGTAPTGVAVNPVTGEVYVTNFAGDTVSVIS
;
A
#
# COMPACT_ATOMS: atom_id res chain seq x y z
N ILE A 1 17.02 -1.52 -62.40
CA ILE A 1 17.59 -1.04 -61.12
C ILE A 1 16.41 -0.59 -60.30
N GLY A 2 15.94 -1.47 -59.38
CA GLY A 2 14.83 -1.13 -58.51
C GLY A 2 15.26 -0.14 -57.44
N VAL A 3 14.50 0.96 -57.24
CA VAL A 3 14.70 1.92 -56.16
C VAL A 3 14.15 1.25 -54.90
N GLY A 4 15.03 1.02 -53.90
CA GLY A 4 14.61 0.47 -52.62
C GLY A 4 13.56 1.37 -51.94
N GLY A 5 12.46 0.79 -51.48
CA GLY A 5 11.39 1.53 -50.79
C GLY A 5 11.89 2.17 -49.51
N HIS A 6 11.36 3.35 -49.20
CA HIS A 6 11.63 4.01 -47.92
C HIS A 6 11.17 3.15 -46.75
N GLY A 7 11.98 2.95 -45.75
CA GLY A 7 11.62 2.32 -44.50
C GLY A 7 10.51 3.15 -43.81
N GLY A 8 9.47 2.47 -43.33
CA GLY A 8 8.36 3.14 -42.66
C GLY A 8 8.82 3.82 -41.36
N ASP A 9 8.19 4.96 -41.05
CA ASP A 9 8.44 5.68 -39.81
C ASP A 9 8.11 4.77 -38.59
N GLY A 10 9.02 4.77 -37.61
CA GLY A 10 8.80 4.08 -36.35
C GLY A 10 7.54 4.64 -35.64
N GLY A 11 6.66 3.76 -35.19
CA GLY A 11 5.45 4.17 -34.50
C GLY A 11 5.76 5.00 -33.26
N THR A 12 4.88 5.96 -32.95
CA THR A 12 4.96 6.76 -31.72
C THR A 12 4.81 5.85 -30.49
N GLY A 13 5.72 5.96 -29.54
CA GLY A 13 5.64 5.23 -28.27
C GLY A 13 4.32 5.55 -27.55
N GLY A 14 3.67 4.52 -27.01
CA GLY A 14 2.42 4.67 -26.25
C GLY A 14 2.60 5.58 -25.03
N THR A 15 1.56 6.34 -24.69
CA THR A 15 1.50 7.13 -23.44
C THR A 15 1.64 6.21 -22.24
N GLY A 16 2.59 6.50 -21.35
CA GLY A 16 2.75 5.77 -20.10
C GLY A 16 1.46 5.86 -19.26
N GLY A 17 0.96 4.70 -18.78
CA GLY A 17 -0.19 4.66 -17.89
C GLY A 17 0.07 5.39 -16.58
N ALA A 18 -0.97 5.97 -15.97
CA ALA A 18 -0.89 6.57 -14.64
C ALA A 18 -0.56 5.48 -13.61
N VAL A 19 0.68 5.46 -13.17
CA VAL A 19 1.15 4.61 -12.05
C VAL A 19 1.65 5.51 -10.95
N SER A 20 1.35 5.14 -9.71
CA SER A 20 1.76 5.86 -8.50
C SER A 20 3.28 5.92 -8.29
N LEU A 21 4.07 5.25 -9.09
CA LEU A 21 5.53 5.30 -9.12
C LEU A 21 5.97 5.52 -10.57
N ALA A 22 6.64 6.62 -10.84
CA ALA A 22 7.20 6.93 -12.14
C ALA A 22 8.21 5.84 -12.53
N ARG A 23 7.80 4.99 -13.45
CA ARG A 23 8.70 4.05 -14.09
C ARG A 23 9.17 4.67 -15.39
N ALA A 24 10.49 4.76 -15.63
CA ALA A 24 11.04 5.22 -16.90
C ALA A 24 10.50 4.32 -18.03
N GLY A 25 9.99 4.95 -19.08
CA GLY A 25 9.54 4.24 -20.27
C GLY A 25 10.69 3.45 -20.89
N THR A 26 10.42 2.23 -21.37
CA THR A 26 11.38 1.44 -22.12
C THR A 26 11.70 2.13 -23.45
N ALA A 27 12.97 2.21 -23.78
CA ALA A 27 13.42 2.73 -25.08
C ALA A 27 12.77 1.91 -26.22
N GLY A 28 12.30 2.61 -27.25
CA GLY A 28 11.76 1.97 -28.45
C GLY A 28 12.80 1.04 -29.07
N GLY A 29 12.35 -0.14 -29.52
CA GLY A 29 13.21 -1.10 -30.20
C GLY A 29 13.82 -0.53 -31.49
N ALA A 30 15.04 -0.92 -31.81
CA ALA A 30 15.70 -0.56 -33.06
C ALA A 30 14.88 -1.07 -34.25
N GLY A 31 14.62 -0.20 -35.23
CA GLY A 31 13.95 -0.59 -36.45
C GLY A 31 14.82 -1.59 -37.24
N GLY A 32 14.29 -2.79 -37.47
CA GLY A 32 14.91 -3.79 -38.36
C GLY A 32 14.65 -3.43 -39.81
N GLY A 33 15.70 -3.00 -40.53
CA GLY A 33 15.61 -2.79 -41.95
C GLY A 33 16.17 -3.98 -42.76
N PRO A 34 15.67 -4.28 -43.98
CA PRO A 34 16.31 -5.23 -44.87
C PRO A 34 17.68 -4.67 -45.30
N ALA A 35 18.63 -5.58 -45.62
CA ALA A 35 19.98 -5.28 -46.03
C ALA A 35 19.99 -4.25 -47.15
N GLY A 36 20.49 -3.04 -46.90
CA GLY A 36 20.61 -1.95 -47.87
C GLY A 36 19.93 -0.62 -47.57
N GLY A 37 19.09 -0.51 -46.53
CA GLY A 37 18.46 0.73 -46.10
C GLY A 37 18.99 1.25 -44.77
N ILE A 38 19.15 2.57 -44.64
CA ILE A 38 19.43 3.18 -43.34
C ILE A 38 18.20 3.00 -42.46
N GLY A 39 18.31 2.27 -41.34
CA GLY A 39 17.19 2.11 -40.36
C GLY A 39 16.75 3.47 -39.86
N GLY A 40 15.44 3.68 -39.81
CA GLY A 40 14.84 4.89 -39.23
C GLY A 40 15.26 5.08 -37.78
N ALA A 41 15.39 6.32 -37.33
CA ALA A 41 15.69 6.66 -35.96
C ALA A 41 14.59 6.10 -35.04
N GLY A 42 14.98 5.42 -33.97
CA GLY A 42 14.05 4.94 -32.97
C GLY A 42 13.24 6.11 -32.38
N GLY A 43 11.93 5.92 -32.18
CA GLY A 43 11.05 6.92 -31.61
C GLY A 43 11.49 7.31 -30.18
N VAL A 44 11.28 8.58 -29.83
CA VAL A 44 11.56 9.10 -28.50
C VAL A 44 10.66 8.33 -27.49
N GLY A 45 11.26 7.81 -26.44
CA GLY A 45 10.50 7.19 -25.35
C GLY A 45 9.47 8.18 -24.78
N GLY A 46 8.24 7.70 -24.56
CA GLY A 46 7.19 8.51 -23.94
C GLY A 46 7.61 9.04 -22.58
N ALA A 47 7.19 10.26 -22.25
CA ALA A 47 7.40 10.86 -20.94
C ALA A 47 6.80 9.95 -19.85
N GLY A 48 7.55 9.75 -18.78
CA GLY A 48 7.02 9.05 -17.60
C GLY A 48 5.73 9.73 -17.12
N GLY A 49 4.75 8.95 -16.63
CA GLY A 49 3.51 9.50 -16.10
C GLY A 49 3.79 10.54 -15.02
N ALA A 50 2.99 11.60 -14.98
CA ALA A 50 3.05 12.60 -13.91
C ALA A 50 2.88 11.95 -12.53
N ALA A 51 3.60 12.46 -11.52
CA ALA A 51 3.34 12.07 -10.13
C ALA A 51 1.85 12.24 -9.83
N GLY A 52 1.25 11.22 -9.17
CA GLY A 52 -0.19 11.23 -8.86
C GLY A 52 -0.58 12.48 -8.09
N ALA A 53 -1.79 13.00 -8.34
CA ALA A 53 -2.34 14.11 -7.57
C ALA A 53 -2.47 13.70 -6.09
N VAL A 54 -2.09 14.61 -5.17
CA VAL A 54 -2.27 14.40 -3.73
C VAL A 54 -3.63 14.92 -3.31
N THR A 55 -4.44 14.06 -2.67
CA THR A 55 -5.68 14.46 -2.03
C THR A 55 -5.56 14.26 -0.52
N THR A 56 -5.88 15.29 0.25
CA THR A 56 -5.86 15.22 1.71
C THR A 56 -7.25 14.88 2.24
N ILE A 57 -7.33 13.86 3.08
CA ILE A 57 -8.55 13.49 3.80
C ILE A 57 -8.46 14.08 5.21
N THR A 58 -9.46 14.90 5.59
CA THR A 58 -9.59 15.46 6.93
C THR A 58 -10.86 14.92 7.59
N HIS A 59 -10.77 14.49 8.85
CA HIS A 59 -11.92 14.02 9.61
C HIS A 59 -11.69 14.18 11.11
N ALA A 60 -12.76 14.44 11.87
CA ALA A 60 -12.69 14.65 13.32
C ALA A 60 -12.22 13.42 14.11
N SER A 61 -12.31 12.21 13.53
CA SER A 61 -11.81 10.99 14.16
C SER A 61 -10.29 10.83 14.09
N PHE A 62 -9.60 11.58 13.23
CA PHE A 62 -8.14 11.53 13.18
C PHE A 62 -7.55 12.30 14.36
N ASN A 63 -6.86 11.57 15.22
CA ASN A 63 -6.19 12.11 16.40
C ASN A 63 -4.82 11.43 16.49
N ASP A 64 -3.78 12.16 16.11
CA ASP A 64 -2.42 11.64 16.02
C ASP A 64 -2.35 10.34 15.16
N PRO A 65 -2.71 10.39 13.87
CA PRO A 65 -2.73 9.20 13.02
C PRO A 65 -1.32 8.68 12.77
N HIS A 66 -1.09 7.38 13.03
CA HIS A 66 0.23 6.75 12.95
C HIS A 66 0.35 5.74 11.82
N GLY A 67 -0.42 4.66 11.88
CA GLY A 67 -0.36 3.55 10.95
C GLY A 67 -1.50 3.56 9.93
N VAL A 68 -1.23 3.05 8.74
CA VAL A 68 -2.24 2.87 7.69
C VAL A 68 -2.05 1.54 7.00
N ALA A 69 -3.14 0.82 6.78
CA ALA A 69 -3.15 -0.44 6.02
C ALA A 69 -4.41 -0.55 5.17
N VAL A 70 -4.27 -1.22 4.03
CA VAL A 70 -5.37 -1.46 3.09
C VAL A 70 -5.78 -2.92 3.17
N ASN A 71 -7.07 -3.17 3.38
CA ASN A 71 -7.64 -4.51 3.29
C ASN A 71 -7.82 -4.86 1.79
N PRO A 72 -7.46 -6.08 1.36
CA PRO A 72 -7.79 -6.56 0.01
C PRO A 72 -9.28 -6.43 -0.36
N GLY A 73 -10.18 -6.44 0.62
CA GLY A 73 -11.61 -6.13 0.46
C GLY A 73 -11.94 -4.66 0.20
N GLY A 74 -10.95 -3.77 0.24
CA GLY A 74 -11.04 -2.38 -0.19
C GLY A 74 -10.97 -1.33 0.93
N ASN A 75 -11.33 -1.60 2.18
CA ASN A 75 -11.28 -0.60 3.25
C ASN A 75 -9.83 -0.27 3.67
N VAL A 76 -9.62 0.99 4.06
CA VAL A 76 -8.35 1.47 4.61
C VAL A 76 -8.51 1.72 6.12
N TYR A 77 -7.60 1.18 6.91
CA TYR A 77 -7.59 1.30 8.37
C TYR A 77 -6.48 2.27 8.79
N VAL A 78 -6.83 3.26 9.61
CA VAL A 78 -5.89 4.27 10.13
C VAL A 78 -5.92 4.24 11.64
N THR A 79 -4.77 3.99 12.28
CA THR A 79 -4.65 4.04 13.73
C THR A 79 -4.56 5.47 14.22
N ASN A 80 -5.31 5.81 15.27
CA ASN A 80 -5.30 7.12 15.92
C ASN A 80 -4.67 6.97 17.32
N PHE A 81 -3.38 7.22 17.40
CA PHE A 81 -2.59 7.03 18.61
C PHE A 81 -3.16 7.80 19.81
N GLY A 82 -3.51 9.07 19.61
CA GLY A 82 -3.99 9.96 20.66
C GLY A 82 -5.39 9.65 21.20
N SER A 83 -6.21 8.89 20.48
CA SER A 83 -7.58 8.57 20.91
C SER A 83 -7.84 7.08 21.20
N GLY A 84 -6.86 6.21 21.01
CA GLY A 84 -7.04 4.76 21.21
C GLY A 84 -8.04 4.14 20.25
N THR A 85 -8.11 4.64 19.02
CA THR A 85 -9.10 4.18 18.03
C THR A 85 -8.50 3.87 16.68
N VAL A 86 -9.27 3.19 15.84
CA VAL A 86 -8.98 3.00 14.40
C VAL A 86 -10.13 3.59 13.59
N SER A 87 -9.79 4.45 12.63
CA SER A 87 -10.73 4.97 11.64
C SER A 87 -10.73 4.11 10.39
N VAL A 88 -11.90 3.93 9.79
CA VAL A 88 -12.07 3.18 8.53
C VAL A 88 -12.41 4.14 7.40
N ILE A 89 -11.66 4.06 6.30
CA ILE A 89 -11.87 4.89 5.11
C ILE A 89 -12.36 4.01 3.96
N ASN A 90 -13.39 4.49 3.28
CA ASN A 90 -13.82 3.94 2.00
C ASN A 90 -12.93 4.53 0.87
N PRO A 91 -12.11 3.73 0.18
CA PRO A 91 -11.19 4.23 -0.85
C PRO A 91 -11.91 4.68 -2.14
N ALA A 92 -13.13 4.22 -2.39
CA ALA A 92 -13.89 4.65 -3.57
C ALA A 92 -14.34 6.12 -3.47
N THR A 93 -14.56 6.61 -2.25
CA THR A 93 -15.02 7.99 -1.97
C THR A 93 -13.96 8.82 -1.25
N ASN A 94 -12.91 8.19 -0.72
CA ASN A 94 -11.91 8.80 0.16
C ASN A 94 -12.53 9.47 1.39
N THR A 95 -13.57 8.84 1.98
CA THR A 95 -14.25 9.34 3.17
C THR A 95 -14.17 8.34 4.32
N VAL A 96 -14.10 8.84 5.55
CA VAL A 96 -14.23 8.00 6.76
C VAL A 96 -15.65 7.47 6.85
N THR A 97 -15.80 6.18 7.16
CA THR A 97 -17.09 5.49 7.28
C THR A 97 -17.30 4.95 8.68
N GLY A 98 -18.53 5.04 9.17
CA GLY A 98 -18.88 4.54 10.49
C GLY A 98 -18.24 5.31 11.64
N SER A 99 -18.41 4.78 12.86
CA SER A 99 -17.74 5.30 14.05
C SER A 99 -16.34 4.72 14.17
N PRO A 100 -15.38 5.44 14.76
CA PRO A 100 -14.05 4.90 15.05
C PRO A 100 -14.15 3.66 15.94
N ILE A 101 -13.33 2.64 15.63
CA ILE A 101 -13.28 1.40 16.37
C ILE A 101 -12.40 1.62 17.60
N THR A 102 -12.95 1.49 18.81
CA THR A 102 -12.18 1.58 20.05
C THR A 102 -11.34 0.32 20.22
N ILE A 103 -10.04 0.50 20.52
CA ILE A 103 -9.08 -0.59 20.73
C ILE A 103 -8.23 -0.32 21.99
N GLY A 104 -7.02 -0.86 22.08
CA GLY A 104 -6.11 -0.57 23.19
C GLY A 104 -5.51 0.84 23.17
N ASN A 105 -4.67 1.16 24.17
CA ASN A 105 -4.04 2.47 24.29
C ASN A 105 -2.81 2.60 23.40
N GLY A 106 -2.68 3.76 22.76
CA GLY A 106 -1.56 4.10 21.90
C GLY A 106 -1.46 3.20 20.64
N PRO A 107 -2.54 3.05 19.84
CA PRO A 107 -2.47 2.23 18.62
C PRO A 107 -1.46 2.84 17.63
N SER A 108 -0.48 2.03 17.24
CA SER A 108 0.64 2.46 16.41
C SER A 108 0.63 1.79 15.03
N GLY A 109 1.19 0.59 14.92
CA GLY A 109 1.21 -0.16 13.66
C GLY A 109 -0.12 -0.83 13.35
N VAL A 110 -0.39 -1.03 12.06
CA VAL A 110 -1.54 -1.80 11.58
C VAL A 110 -1.15 -2.62 10.36
N ALA A 111 -1.61 -3.86 10.30
CA ALA A 111 -1.43 -4.75 9.15
C ALA A 111 -2.67 -5.61 8.91
N VAL A 112 -2.90 -5.97 7.66
CA VAL A 112 -4.00 -6.85 7.26
C VAL A 112 -3.45 -8.20 6.83
N SER A 113 -4.03 -9.27 7.34
CA SER A 113 -3.71 -10.62 6.89
C SER A 113 -4.37 -10.91 5.54
N PRO A 114 -3.61 -11.19 4.49
CA PRO A 114 -4.19 -11.61 3.21
C PRO A 114 -4.77 -13.03 3.27
N VAL A 115 -4.43 -13.79 4.30
CA VAL A 115 -4.89 -15.18 4.48
C VAL A 115 -6.26 -15.20 5.14
N THR A 116 -6.44 -14.42 6.23
CA THR A 116 -7.67 -14.42 7.03
C THR A 116 -8.55 -13.18 6.81
N GLY A 117 -7.99 -12.12 6.23
CA GLY A 117 -8.63 -10.81 6.12
C GLY A 117 -8.58 -9.99 7.41
N LEU A 118 -8.22 -10.58 8.56
CA LEU A 118 -8.19 -9.91 9.86
C LEU A 118 -7.17 -8.77 9.89
N VAL A 119 -7.48 -7.72 10.66
CA VAL A 119 -6.64 -6.54 10.84
C VAL A 119 -5.99 -6.58 12.22
N PHE A 120 -4.67 -6.53 12.26
CA PHE A 120 -3.86 -6.56 13.47
C PHE A 120 -3.35 -5.17 13.78
N VAL A 121 -3.54 -4.71 15.02
CA VAL A 121 -3.16 -3.37 15.48
C VAL A 121 -2.31 -3.48 16.74
N THR A 122 -1.11 -2.93 16.71
CA THR A 122 -0.25 -2.84 17.90
C THR A 122 -0.71 -1.69 18.80
N ASN A 123 -0.84 -1.96 20.10
CA ASN A 123 -1.18 -0.98 21.12
C ASN A 123 0.06 -0.70 21.98
N PHE A 124 0.76 0.36 21.65
CA PHE A 124 2.07 0.73 22.20
C PHE A 124 2.06 0.82 23.74
N ASP A 125 1.09 1.54 24.32
CA ASP A 125 0.99 1.76 25.75
C ASP A 125 0.41 0.56 26.52
N SER A 126 -0.30 -0.34 25.83
CA SER A 126 -0.92 -1.52 26.46
C SER A 126 -0.09 -2.79 26.33
N ASN A 127 1.01 -2.79 25.54
CA ASN A 127 1.84 -3.97 25.25
C ASN A 127 1.03 -5.14 24.65
N THR A 128 0.07 -4.83 23.80
CA THR A 128 -0.82 -5.82 23.19
C THR A 128 -0.99 -5.62 21.69
N VAL A 129 -1.59 -6.61 21.05
CA VAL A 129 -2.13 -6.53 19.70
C VAL A 129 -3.64 -6.75 19.78
N SER A 130 -4.41 -5.83 19.21
CA SER A 130 -5.85 -6.00 18.99
C SER A 130 -6.10 -6.56 17.59
N VAL A 131 -7.15 -7.38 17.46
CA VAL A 131 -7.57 -7.96 16.19
C VAL A 131 -8.95 -7.42 15.83
N ILE A 132 -9.10 -6.91 14.60
CA ILE A 132 -10.37 -6.39 14.08
C ILE A 132 -10.87 -7.32 12.98
N ASP A 133 -12.14 -7.68 13.04
CA ASP A 133 -12.85 -8.33 11.95
C ASP A 133 -13.36 -7.25 10.97
N PRO A 134 -12.86 -7.23 9.71
CA PRO A 134 -13.23 -6.23 8.72
C PRO A 134 -14.67 -6.38 8.20
N THR A 135 -15.33 -7.51 8.43
CA THR A 135 -16.73 -7.72 8.01
C THR A 135 -17.71 -6.99 8.91
N THR A 136 -17.38 -6.87 10.20
CA THR A 136 -18.19 -6.19 11.21
C THR A 136 -17.60 -4.85 11.65
N ASN A 137 -16.31 -4.60 11.35
CA ASN A 137 -15.52 -3.49 11.86
C ASN A 137 -15.53 -3.41 13.40
N THR A 138 -15.40 -4.56 14.03
CA THR A 138 -15.34 -4.69 15.51
C THR A 138 -14.10 -5.47 15.94
N VAL A 139 -13.63 -5.20 17.17
CA VAL A 139 -12.58 -6.01 17.80
C VAL A 139 -13.10 -7.42 18.03
N THR A 140 -12.32 -8.42 17.66
CA THR A 140 -12.60 -9.83 17.88
C THR A 140 -11.57 -10.45 18.81
N GLY A 141 -12.03 -11.30 19.72
CA GLY A 141 -11.18 -11.95 20.72
C GLY A 141 -10.64 -10.99 21.79
N SER A 142 -9.79 -11.53 22.67
CA SER A 142 -9.08 -10.74 23.68
C SER A 142 -7.79 -10.16 23.10
N PRO A 143 -7.30 -9.01 23.57
CA PRO A 143 -6.01 -8.49 23.15
C PRO A 143 -4.88 -9.49 23.42
N ILE A 144 -4.00 -9.66 22.43
CA ILE A 144 -2.87 -10.59 22.49
C ILE A 144 -1.70 -9.88 23.16
N THR A 145 -1.19 -10.39 24.27
CA THR A 145 -0.01 -9.83 24.94
C THR A 145 1.25 -10.10 24.13
N VAL A 146 2.05 -9.06 23.93
CA VAL A 146 3.34 -9.10 23.22
C VAL A 146 4.45 -8.46 24.08
N GLY A 147 5.58 -8.13 23.50
CA GLY A 147 6.65 -7.43 24.23
C GLY A 147 6.35 -5.97 24.49
N THR A 148 7.32 -5.25 25.10
CA THR A 148 7.14 -3.88 25.57
C THR A 148 7.18 -2.87 24.43
N ALA A 149 6.21 -1.96 24.43
CA ALA A 149 6.05 -0.87 23.44
C ALA A 149 6.05 -1.38 21.99
N PRO A 150 5.05 -2.22 21.61
CA PRO A 150 4.95 -2.72 20.24
C PRO A 150 4.65 -1.58 19.26
N THR A 151 5.40 -1.53 18.16
CA THR A 151 5.27 -0.47 17.13
C THR A 151 4.89 -1.02 15.77
N GLY A 152 5.80 -1.74 15.13
CA GLY A 152 5.57 -2.30 13.79
C GLY A 152 4.85 -3.64 13.84
N VAL A 153 4.02 -3.90 12.85
CA VAL A 153 3.38 -5.20 12.65
C VAL A 153 3.38 -5.56 11.17
N ALA A 154 3.66 -6.82 10.87
CA ALA A 154 3.60 -7.37 9.52
C ALA A 154 3.03 -8.79 9.55
N VAL A 155 2.34 -9.18 8.49
CA VAL A 155 1.79 -10.53 8.34
C VAL A 155 2.51 -11.25 7.20
N ASN A 156 2.94 -12.48 7.47
CA ASN A 156 3.47 -13.36 6.43
C ASN A 156 2.31 -13.80 5.51
N PRO A 157 2.36 -13.46 4.21
CA PRO A 157 1.24 -13.75 3.32
C PRO A 157 1.08 -15.23 2.98
N VAL A 158 2.07 -16.06 3.32
CA VAL A 158 2.05 -17.51 3.04
C VAL A 158 1.61 -18.30 4.27
N THR A 159 2.16 -17.98 5.45
CA THR A 159 1.89 -18.75 6.69
C THR A 159 0.78 -18.15 7.52
N GLY A 160 0.49 -16.85 7.36
CA GLY A 160 -0.45 -16.11 8.21
C GLY A 160 0.15 -15.65 9.54
N GLU A 161 1.39 -16.02 9.86
CA GLU A 161 2.07 -15.57 11.07
C GLU A 161 2.21 -14.05 11.11
N VAL A 162 2.01 -13.48 12.30
CA VAL A 162 2.09 -12.04 12.53
C VAL A 162 3.35 -11.72 13.33
N TYR A 163 4.17 -10.84 12.80
CA TYR A 163 5.42 -10.39 13.39
C TYR A 163 5.25 -8.99 13.97
N VAL A 164 5.63 -8.79 15.23
CA VAL A 164 5.46 -7.54 15.97
C VAL A 164 6.80 -7.10 16.53
N THR A 165 7.26 -5.89 16.17
CA THR A 165 8.45 -5.30 16.78
C THR A 165 8.11 -4.66 18.10
N ASN A 166 8.84 -5.00 19.17
CA ASN A 166 8.67 -4.47 20.52
C ASN A 166 9.80 -3.47 20.80
N PHE A 167 9.53 -2.18 20.56
CA PHE A 167 10.54 -1.11 20.54
C PHE A 167 11.33 -1.00 21.83
N ALA A 168 10.67 -0.98 22.99
CA ALA A 168 11.35 -0.84 24.27
C ALA A 168 11.82 -2.18 24.87
N GLY A 169 11.44 -3.29 24.24
CA GLY A 169 11.85 -4.64 24.67
C GLY A 169 13.01 -5.21 23.86
N ASP A 170 13.49 -4.54 22.81
CA ASP A 170 14.53 -5.01 21.89
C ASP A 170 14.24 -6.43 21.34
N THR A 171 12.96 -6.76 21.11
CA THR A 171 12.50 -8.09 20.70
C THR A 171 11.51 -8.03 19.54
N VAL A 172 11.27 -9.18 18.94
CA VAL A 172 10.17 -9.42 18.00
C VAL A 172 9.27 -10.53 18.57
N SER A 173 7.98 -10.27 18.66
CA SER A 173 6.99 -11.29 18.98
C SER A 173 6.43 -11.90 17.69
N VAL A 174 6.14 -13.21 17.71
CA VAL A 174 5.47 -13.93 16.63
C VAL A 174 4.14 -14.47 17.16
N ILE A 175 3.06 -14.19 16.43
CA ILE A 175 1.70 -14.69 16.72
C ILE A 175 1.36 -15.68 15.61
N SER A 176 1.07 -16.91 15.97
CA SER A 176 0.71 -18.01 15.06
C SER A 176 -0.78 -18.36 15.19
#